data_47797b7f078fd8605cf1b65477e9bd6c
#
_entry.id   47797b7f078fd8605cf1b65477e9bd6c
#
_cell.length_a   1.000
_cell.length_b   1.000
_cell.length_c   1.000
_cell.angle_alpha   90.00
_cell.angle_beta   90.00
_cell.angle_gamma   90.00
#
_symmetry.space_group_name_H-M   'P 1'
#
loop_
_entity.id
_entity.type
_entity.pdbx_description
1 polymer ?
#
loop_
_entity_poly.entity_id
_entity_poly.type
_entity_poly.pdbx_seq_one_letter_code
_entity_poly.pdbx_strand_id
1 'polypeptide(L)'
;MASADLDLCYMTATEAISKFKKKELSPVDLMRAVIDRCEAVNPKVNALTYTFFERALDQAKKAEARYMKTDGRTRPLEGIPTAIKDFHSVKGEITTLGSKIFADTRSDNTAPTIERLFRAGAIMHCRTTTPEFAHSGTTKSPLWGITRNPWNLDYGPGGSSGGAGAAVAAGMTTIADGTDGGGS
;
A
#
# COMPACT_ATOMS: atom_id res chain seq x y z
N MET A 1 4.98 -8.81 20.68
CA MET A 1 4.83 -7.88 19.55
C MET A 1 4.35 -6.56 20.13
N ALA A 2 5.05 -5.46 19.88
CA ALA A 2 4.57 -4.14 20.27
C ALA A 2 3.20 -3.92 19.61
N SER A 3 2.24 -3.39 20.33
CA SER A 3 0.95 -2.98 19.79
C SER A 3 1.26 -1.90 18.76
N ALA A 4 0.85 -2.12 17.49
CA ALA A 4 0.96 -1.07 16.48
C ALA A 4 0.27 0.19 17.01
N ASP A 5 0.91 1.35 16.82
CA ASP A 5 0.29 2.62 17.17
C ASP A 5 -0.88 2.87 16.20
N LEU A 6 -2.09 2.58 16.67
CA LEU A 6 -3.30 2.67 15.85
C LEU A 6 -3.59 4.10 15.39
N ASP A 7 -3.20 5.10 16.16
CA ASP A 7 -3.39 6.50 15.78
C ASP A 7 -2.54 6.83 14.55
N LEU A 8 -1.33 6.27 14.45
CA LEU A 8 -0.50 6.40 13.26
C LEU A 8 -1.06 5.61 12.07
N CYS A 9 -1.56 4.38 12.31
CA CYS A 9 -2.09 3.53 11.26
C CYS A 9 -3.34 4.11 10.55
N TYR A 10 -4.14 4.91 11.28
CA TYR A 10 -5.35 5.54 10.75
C TYR A 10 -5.19 7.04 10.49
N MET A 11 -3.98 7.57 10.61
CA MET A 11 -3.67 8.96 10.30
C MET A 11 -3.86 9.25 8.81
N THR A 12 -4.47 10.38 8.49
CA THR A 12 -4.61 10.80 7.09
C THR A 12 -3.27 11.23 6.50
N ALA A 13 -3.10 11.07 5.18
CA ALA A 13 -1.88 11.51 4.50
C ALA A 13 -1.62 13.02 4.69
N THR A 14 -2.68 13.84 4.69
CA THR A 14 -2.59 15.29 4.91
C THR A 14 -2.06 15.62 6.30
N GLU A 15 -2.57 14.94 7.32
CA GLU A 15 -2.12 15.12 8.70
C GLU A 15 -0.67 14.66 8.87
N ALA A 16 -0.32 13.48 8.35
CA ALA A 16 1.04 12.95 8.39
C ALA A 16 2.04 13.94 7.77
N ILE A 17 1.75 14.44 6.56
CA ILE A 17 2.60 15.42 5.87
C ILE A 17 2.74 16.73 6.70
N SER A 18 1.65 17.18 7.32
CA SER A 18 1.70 18.35 8.21
C SER A 18 2.64 18.13 9.38
N LYS A 19 2.52 16.97 10.05
CA LYS A 19 3.38 16.59 11.19
C LYS A 19 4.85 16.37 10.75
N PHE A 20 5.11 15.79 9.58
CA PHE A 20 6.46 15.67 9.02
C PHE A 20 7.12 17.05 8.81
N LYS A 21 6.39 18.01 8.22
CA LYS A 21 6.87 19.38 8.01
C LYS A 21 7.19 20.10 9.33
N LYS A 22 6.40 19.85 10.37
CA LYS A 22 6.61 20.41 11.71
C LYS A 22 7.66 19.65 12.52
N LYS A 23 8.17 18.52 12.03
CA LYS A 23 9.08 17.60 12.73
C LYS A 23 8.46 16.98 14.00
N GLU A 24 7.14 16.88 14.06
CA GLU A 24 6.36 16.26 15.14
C GLU A 24 6.21 14.75 14.94
N LEU A 25 6.47 14.25 13.73
CA LEU A 25 6.43 12.84 13.35
C LEU A 25 7.51 12.55 12.33
N SER A 26 8.12 11.38 12.40
CA SER A 26 9.04 10.88 11.36
C SER A 26 8.30 10.03 10.32
N PRO A 27 8.62 10.16 9.01
CA PRO A 27 8.21 9.17 8.01
C PRO A 27 8.62 7.74 8.35
N VAL A 28 9.71 7.56 9.09
CA VAL A 28 10.18 6.24 9.54
C VAL A 28 9.25 5.65 10.58
N ASP A 29 8.78 6.45 11.54
CA ASP A 29 7.88 5.99 12.60
C ASP A 29 6.51 5.62 12.03
N LEU A 30 5.97 6.43 11.12
CA LEU A 30 4.75 6.09 10.40
C LEU A 30 4.90 4.79 9.60
N MET A 31 6.00 4.63 8.86
CA MET A 31 6.25 3.41 8.07
C MET A 31 6.36 2.17 8.96
N ARG A 32 7.02 2.26 10.12
CA ARG A 32 7.11 1.16 11.08
C ARG A 32 5.75 0.77 11.63
N ALA A 33 4.94 1.74 12.08
CA ALA A 33 3.60 1.49 12.58
C ALA A 33 2.74 0.76 11.52
N VAL A 34 2.79 1.20 10.26
CA VAL A 34 2.09 0.57 9.14
C VAL A 34 2.60 -0.85 8.88
N ILE A 35 3.90 -1.10 8.92
CA ILE A 35 4.49 -2.44 8.73
C ILE A 35 4.06 -3.38 9.86
N ASP A 36 4.19 -2.97 11.11
CA ASP A 36 3.76 -3.76 12.28
C ASP A 36 2.27 -4.12 12.16
N ARG A 37 1.46 -3.18 11.68
CA ARG A 37 0.04 -3.41 11.41
C ARG A 37 -0.18 -4.42 10.28
N CYS A 38 0.58 -4.35 9.20
CA CYS A 38 0.51 -5.33 8.11
C CYS A 38 0.82 -6.74 8.63
N GLU A 39 1.88 -6.91 9.39
CA GLU A 39 2.27 -8.22 9.94
C GLU A 39 1.24 -8.80 10.91
N ALA A 40 0.62 -7.94 11.73
CA ALA A 40 -0.38 -8.37 12.70
C ALA A 40 -1.73 -8.74 12.07
N VAL A 41 -2.14 -8.06 11.00
CA VAL A 41 -3.52 -8.11 10.48
C VAL A 41 -3.63 -8.89 9.18
N ASN A 42 -2.66 -8.78 8.28
CA ASN A 42 -2.73 -9.42 6.96
C ASN A 42 -2.94 -10.95 7.01
N PRO A 43 -2.39 -11.70 7.99
CA PRO A 43 -2.67 -13.14 8.09
C PRO A 43 -4.16 -13.51 8.24
N LYS A 44 -4.99 -12.58 8.72
CA LYS A 44 -6.44 -12.77 8.89
C LYS A 44 -7.24 -12.20 7.71
N VAL A 45 -6.82 -11.06 7.18
CA VAL A 45 -7.53 -10.32 6.13
C VAL A 45 -7.14 -10.78 4.72
N ASN A 46 -5.88 -11.17 4.52
CA ASN A 46 -5.30 -11.58 3.24
C ASN A 46 -5.50 -10.51 2.15
N ALA A 47 -5.10 -9.27 2.46
CA ALA A 47 -5.24 -8.14 1.55
C ALA A 47 -3.96 -7.82 0.76
N LEU A 48 -2.81 -8.35 1.20
CA LEU A 48 -1.49 -8.06 0.63
C LEU A 48 -0.95 -9.27 -0.12
N THR A 49 -0.26 -9.02 -1.24
CA THR A 49 0.44 -10.05 -2.03
C THR A 49 1.94 -10.03 -1.76
N TYR A 50 2.66 -9.03 -2.29
CA TYR A 50 4.08 -8.85 -2.07
C TYR A 50 4.33 -7.69 -1.09
N THR A 51 5.34 -7.85 -0.25
CA THR A 51 5.78 -6.82 0.70
C THR A 51 7.22 -6.40 0.40
N PHE A 52 7.52 -5.11 0.61
CA PHE A 52 8.81 -4.50 0.34
C PHE A 52 9.27 -3.68 1.56
N PHE A 53 9.08 -4.22 2.76
CA PHE A 53 9.18 -3.49 4.03
C PHE A 53 10.57 -2.90 4.27
N GLU A 54 11.63 -3.67 4.04
CA GLU A 54 13.01 -3.17 4.22
C GLU A 54 13.30 -1.99 3.28
N ARG A 55 12.96 -2.14 1.99
CA ARG A 55 13.11 -1.08 0.99
C ARG A 55 12.28 0.16 1.34
N ALA A 56 11.07 -0.04 1.85
CA ALA A 56 10.19 1.04 2.26
C ALA A 56 10.75 1.81 3.46
N LEU A 57 11.32 1.13 4.44
CA LEU A 57 12.01 1.76 5.57
C LEU A 57 13.22 2.58 5.12
N ASP A 58 14.02 2.07 4.18
CA ASP A 58 15.16 2.82 3.65
C ASP A 58 14.72 4.07 2.85
N GLN A 59 13.59 3.98 2.15
CA GLN A 59 13.01 5.14 1.47
C GLN A 59 12.42 6.14 2.48
N ALA A 60 11.83 5.67 3.58
CA ALA A 60 11.33 6.51 4.66
C ALA A 60 12.46 7.30 5.36
N LYS A 61 13.61 6.66 5.62
CA LYS A 61 14.82 7.35 6.14
C LYS A 61 15.29 8.45 5.18
N LYS A 62 15.25 8.20 3.87
CA LYS A 62 15.60 9.21 2.86
C LYS A 62 14.60 10.36 2.83
N ALA A 63 13.32 10.08 3.04
CA ALA A 63 12.27 11.09 3.16
C ALA A 63 12.46 11.93 4.43
N GLU A 64 12.71 11.30 5.57
CA GLU A 64 13.03 11.98 6.83
C GLU A 64 14.21 12.94 6.66
N ALA A 65 15.30 12.49 6.06
CA ALA A 65 16.47 13.33 5.81
C ALA A 65 16.16 14.56 4.92
N ARG A 66 15.15 14.47 4.03
CA ARG A 66 14.69 15.63 3.25
C ARG A 66 13.92 16.63 4.09
N TYR A 67 13.03 16.16 5.01
CA TYR A 67 12.33 17.04 5.93
C TYR A 67 13.26 17.75 6.91
N MET A 68 14.43 17.15 7.21
CA MET A 68 15.43 17.76 8.10
C MET A 68 16.26 18.86 7.42
N LYS A 69 16.28 18.94 6.08
CA LYS A 69 16.98 20.00 5.35
C LYS A 69 16.32 21.37 5.55
N THR A 70 17.12 22.41 5.54
CA THR A 70 16.67 23.80 5.73
C THR A 70 15.99 24.42 4.52
N ASP A 71 16.17 23.84 3.32
CA ASP A 71 15.58 24.36 2.08
C ASP A 71 14.09 24.05 1.92
N GLY A 72 13.52 23.24 2.81
CA GLY A 72 12.08 22.95 2.89
C GLY A 72 11.47 22.25 1.67
N ARG A 73 12.30 21.83 0.70
CA ARG A 73 11.82 21.24 -0.54
C ARG A 73 11.49 19.76 -0.37
N THR A 74 10.20 19.48 -0.10
CA THR A 74 9.64 18.13 -0.06
C THR A 74 8.61 17.93 -1.16
N ARG A 75 8.48 16.70 -1.64
CA ARG A 75 7.47 16.35 -2.66
C ARG A 75 6.08 16.27 -2.01
N PRO A 76 4.97 16.35 -2.78
CA PRO A 76 3.61 16.38 -2.23
C PRO A 76 3.24 15.18 -1.35
N LEU A 77 3.73 13.98 -1.66
CA LEU A 77 3.49 12.73 -0.90
C LEU A 77 4.77 12.18 -0.27
N GLU A 78 5.75 13.04 0.01
CA GLU A 78 7.05 12.62 0.52
C GLU A 78 6.90 11.80 1.80
N GLY A 79 7.33 10.53 1.73
CA GLY A 79 7.36 9.65 2.89
C GLY A 79 6.04 8.93 3.21
N ILE A 80 4.98 9.10 2.41
CA ILE A 80 3.67 8.48 2.67
C ILE A 80 3.67 7.00 2.27
N PRO A 81 3.34 6.07 3.20
CA PRO A 81 3.14 4.65 2.90
C PRO A 81 2.00 4.46 1.90
N THR A 82 2.29 3.73 0.82
CA THR A 82 1.34 3.55 -0.27
C THR A 82 1.30 2.09 -0.70
N ALA A 83 0.11 1.51 -0.74
CA ALA A 83 -0.12 0.17 -1.27
C ALA A 83 -0.53 0.25 -2.74
N ILE A 84 0.03 -0.62 -3.59
CA ILE A 84 -0.23 -0.62 -5.03
C ILE A 84 -0.95 -1.90 -5.43
N LYS A 85 -2.10 -1.75 -6.08
CA LYS A 85 -2.89 -2.90 -6.57
C LYS A 85 -2.06 -3.79 -7.49
N ASP A 86 -2.16 -5.11 -7.31
CA ASP A 86 -1.49 -6.12 -8.14
C ASP A 86 -2.13 -6.25 -9.54
N PHE A 87 -2.47 -5.11 -10.09
CA PHE A 87 -2.98 -4.87 -11.44
C PHE A 87 -2.08 -3.91 -12.20
N HIS A 88 -1.56 -2.90 -11.53
CA HIS A 88 -0.67 -1.91 -12.15
C HIS A 88 0.76 -2.44 -12.25
N SER A 89 1.35 -2.29 -13.43
CA SER A 89 2.76 -2.60 -13.63
C SER A 89 3.66 -1.66 -12.82
N VAL A 90 4.70 -2.25 -12.23
CA VAL A 90 5.82 -1.54 -11.60
C VAL A 90 7.10 -2.15 -12.15
N LYS A 91 7.92 -1.36 -12.81
CA LYS A 91 9.13 -1.83 -13.48
C LYS A 91 10.02 -2.65 -12.55
N GLY A 92 10.35 -3.86 -12.99
CA GLY A 92 11.19 -4.81 -12.26
C GLY A 92 10.47 -5.62 -11.18
N GLU A 93 9.20 -5.28 -10.85
CA GLU A 93 8.39 -6.03 -9.89
C GLU A 93 7.46 -7.02 -10.59
N ILE A 94 7.06 -8.05 -9.86
CA ILE A 94 6.07 -9.02 -10.34
C ILE A 94 4.69 -8.37 -10.31
N THR A 95 3.91 -8.55 -11.38
CA THR A 95 2.52 -8.13 -11.50
C THR A 95 1.70 -9.31 -11.98
N THR A 96 0.92 -9.89 -11.07
CA THR A 96 0.26 -11.19 -11.33
C THR A 96 -1.15 -11.07 -11.88
N LEU A 97 -1.82 -9.94 -11.74
CA LEU A 97 -3.26 -9.79 -12.04
C LEU A 97 -4.11 -10.82 -11.28
N GLY A 98 -3.63 -11.33 -10.12
CA GLY A 98 -4.29 -12.41 -9.38
C GLY A 98 -4.25 -13.78 -10.07
N SER A 99 -3.55 -13.93 -11.19
CA SER A 99 -3.52 -15.13 -12.03
C SER A 99 -2.25 -15.96 -11.84
N LYS A 100 -2.40 -17.28 -11.82
CA LYS A 100 -1.27 -18.22 -11.87
C LYS A 100 -0.48 -18.12 -13.17
N ILE A 101 -1.11 -17.66 -14.27
CA ILE A 101 -0.45 -17.49 -15.57
C ILE A 101 0.66 -16.45 -15.47
N PHE A 102 0.49 -15.42 -14.64
CA PHE A 102 1.44 -14.31 -14.48
C PHE A 102 2.19 -14.34 -13.16
N ALA A 103 2.20 -15.47 -12.44
CA ALA A 103 2.79 -15.58 -11.12
C ALA A 103 4.24 -15.09 -11.03
N ASP A 104 5.01 -15.26 -12.11
CA ASP A 104 6.43 -14.89 -12.19
C ASP A 104 6.70 -13.75 -13.19
N THR A 105 5.63 -13.09 -13.69
CA THR A 105 5.77 -12.07 -14.73
C THR A 105 6.28 -10.76 -14.14
N ARG A 106 7.51 -10.38 -14.52
CA ARG A 106 8.09 -9.08 -14.17
C ARG A 106 7.74 -8.04 -15.21
N SER A 107 7.36 -6.86 -14.73
CA SER A 107 6.97 -5.75 -15.60
C SER A 107 8.19 -4.99 -16.11
N ASP A 108 8.20 -4.66 -17.42
CA ASP A 108 9.27 -3.88 -18.05
C ASP A 108 9.08 -2.37 -17.88
N ASN A 109 7.87 -1.94 -17.51
CA ASN A 109 7.48 -0.54 -17.34
C ASN A 109 6.74 -0.32 -16.02
N THR A 110 6.56 0.95 -15.67
CA THR A 110 5.67 1.36 -14.59
C THR A 110 4.46 2.07 -15.17
N ALA A 111 3.26 1.73 -14.69
CA ALA A 111 2.03 2.39 -15.09
C ALA A 111 2.12 3.90 -14.82
N PRO A 112 1.65 4.77 -15.74
CA PRO A 112 1.82 6.23 -15.62
C PRO A 112 1.23 6.82 -14.32
N THR A 113 0.13 6.26 -13.81
CA THR A 113 -0.47 6.66 -12.53
C THR A 113 0.46 6.38 -11.36
N ILE A 114 1.06 5.20 -11.34
CA ILE A 114 1.99 4.78 -10.29
C ILE A 114 3.30 5.55 -10.37
N GLU A 115 3.80 5.82 -11.58
CA GLU A 115 4.98 6.67 -11.79
C GLU A 115 4.77 8.06 -11.19
N ARG A 116 3.57 8.65 -11.37
CA ARG A 116 3.22 9.95 -10.77
C ARG A 116 3.20 9.90 -9.25
N LEU A 117 2.67 8.83 -8.64
CA LEU A 117 2.72 8.63 -7.19
C LEU A 117 4.17 8.59 -6.67
N PHE A 118 5.03 7.83 -7.34
CA PHE A 118 6.45 7.74 -6.95
C PHE A 118 7.19 9.07 -7.15
N ARG A 119 6.92 9.80 -8.23
CA ARG A 119 7.47 11.15 -8.44
C ARG A 119 6.97 12.12 -7.36
N ALA A 120 5.73 11.97 -6.89
CA ALA A 120 5.18 12.75 -5.79
C ALA A 120 5.77 12.38 -4.41
N GLY A 121 6.55 11.30 -4.31
CA GLY A 121 7.24 10.90 -3.08
C GLY A 121 6.56 9.80 -2.28
N ALA A 122 5.50 9.22 -2.79
CA ALA A 122 4.84 8.06 -2.19
C ALA A 122 5.80 6.86 -2.13
N ILE A 123 5.74 6.09 -1.06
CA ILE A 123 6.60 4.93 -0.83
C ILE A 123 5.77 3.65 -0.92
N MET A 124 6.02 2.85 -1.96
CA MET A 124 5.40 1.53 -2.07
C MET A 124 5.99 0.58 -1.04
N HIS A 125 5.17 0.11 -0.09
CA HIS A 125 5.57 -0.87 0.91
C HIS A 125 4.97 -2.25 0.67
N CYS A 126 3.89 -2.35 -0.13
CA CYS A 126 3.25 -3.60 -0.48
C CYS A 126 2.43 -3.52 -1.77
N ARG A 127 2.05 -4.69 -2.27
CA ARG A 127 1.05 -4.86 -3.32
C ARG A 127 -0.24 -5.40 -2.70
N THR A 128 -1.41 -5.01 -3.26
CA THR A 128 -2.70 -5.46 -2.74
C THR A 128 -3.36 -6.47 -3.68
N THR A 129 -4.14 -7.38 -3.10
CA THR A 129 -4.87 -8.41 -3.82
C THR A 129 -5.91 -7.86 -4.78
N THR A 130 -6.15 -8.60 -5.85
CA THR A 130 -7.21 -8.37 -6.84
C THR A 130 -7.79 -9.73 -7.25
N PRO A 131 -9.04 -9.83 -7.69
CA PRO A 131 -9.50 -11.03 -8.38
C PRO A 131 -8.72 -11.23 -9.68
N GLU A 132 -8.72 -12.43 -10.21
CA GLU A 132 -8.03 -12.73 -11.45
C GLU A 132 -8.48 -11.79 -12.57
N PHE A 133 -7.52 -11.14 -13.24
CA PHE A 133 -7.70 -10.13 -14.29
C PHE A 133 -8.59 -8.92 -13.89
N ALA A 134 -8.77 -8.69 -12.60
CA ALA A 134 -9.69 -7.68 -12.08
C ALA A 134 -11.15 -7.83 -12.59
N HIS A 135 -11.55 -9.04 -12.96
CA HIS A 135 -12.81 -9.33 -13.67
C HIS A 135 -13.99 -9.58 -12.74
N SER A 136 -13.89 -9.38 -11.45
CA SER A 136 -14.97 -9.71 -10.49
C SER A 136 -15.17 -8.61 -9.45
N GLY A 137 -16.42 -8.42 -9.03
CA GLY A 137 -16.78 -7.60 -7.89
C GLY A 137 -16.45 -8.23 -6.52
N THR A 138 -15.81 -9.42 -6.50
CA THR A 138 -15.35 -10.08 -5.28
C THR A 138 -13.86 -10.38 -5.38
N THR A 139 -13.10 -10.04 -4.33
CA THR A 139 -11.64 -10.22 -4.33
C THR A 139 -11.28 -11.63 -3.87
N LYS A 140 -11.26 -12.53 -4.86
CA LYS A 140 -10.81 -13.92 -4.76
C LYS A 140 -10.02 -14.27 -6.01
N SER A 141 -8.87 -14.88 -5.85
CA SER A 141 -8.06 -15.32 -7.00
C SER A 141 -7.49 -16.72 -6.82
N PRO A 142 -7.17 -17.42 -7.92
CA PRO A 142 -6.52 -18.74 -7.86
C PRO A 142 -5.12 -18.69 -7.23
N LEU A 143 -4.45 -17.54 -7.32
CA LEU A 143 -3.08 -17.37 -6.83
C LEU A 143 -3.03 -16.97 -5.35
N TRP A 144 -3.88 -16.01 -4.93
CA TRP A 144 -3.79 -15.40 -3.61
C TRP A 144 -4.91 -15.83 -2.64
N GLY A 145 -5.92 -16.57 -3.13
CA GLY A 145 -7.06 -16.99 -2.32
C GLY A 145 -8.07 -15.86 -2.10
N ILE A 146 -8.73 -15.87 -0.95
CA ILE A 146 -9.84 -14.96 -0.61
C ILE A 146 -9.33 -13.83 0.25
N THR A 147 -9.62 -12.59 -0.14
CA THR A 147 -9.47 -11.41 0.72
C THR A 147 -10.74 -11.21 1.54
N ARG A 148 -10.58 -10.92 2.81
CA ARG A 148 -11.67 -10.78 3.77
C ARG A 148 -11.90 -9.32 4.14
N ASN A 149 -13.14 -8.99 4.48
CA ASN A 149 -13.50 -7.68 4.99
C ASN A 149 -12.97 -7.54 6.44
N PRO A 150 -12.14 -6.52 6.75
CA PRO A 150 -11.58 -6.36 8.09
C PRO A 150 -12.63 -6.05 9.18
N TRP A 151 -13.82 -5.57 8.81
CA TRP A 151 -14.93 -5.33 9.74
C TRP A 151 -15.66 -6.61 10.12
N ASN A 152 -15.74 -7.57 9.20
CA ASN A 152 -16.31 -8.89 9.44
C ASN A 152 -15.66 -9.90 8.47
N LEU A 153 -14.87 -10.81 9.02
CA LEU A 153 -14.06 -11.76 8.25
C LEU A 153 -14.88 -12.81 7.48
N ASP A 154 -16.17 -12.92 7.75
CA ASP A 154 -17.06 -13.84 7.00
C ASP A 154 -17.49 -13.27 5.65
N TYR A 155 -17.25 -11.97 5.42
CA TYR A 155 -17.60 -11.27 4.20
C TYR A 155 -16.36 -10.91 3.37
N GLY A 156 -16.55 -10.72 2.06
CA GLY A 156 -15.58 -10.14 1.17
C GLY A 156 -15.60 -8.60 1.24
N PRO A 157 -14.49 -7.92 0.88
CA PRO A 157 -14.38 -6.46 0.89
C PRO A 157 -14.92 -5.81 -0.41
N GLY A 158 -15.55 -6.57 -1.29
CA GLY A 158 -15.86 -6.12 -2.64
C GLY A 158 -14.72 -6.40 -3.60
N GLY A 159 -14.71 -5.73 -4.74
CA GLY A 159 -13.72 -5.88 -5.82
C GLY A 159 -13.99 -4.97 -7.02
N SER A 160 -13.07 -4.90 -7.91
CA SER A 160 -11.80 -5.64 -8.02
C SER A 160 -10.68 -5.06 -7.13
N SER A 161 -10.83 -3.88 -6.54
CA SER A 161 -9.83 -3.24 -5.67
C SER A 161 -10.02 -3.60 -4.18
N GLY A 162 -10.55 -4.80 -3.90
CA GLY A 162 -10.89 -5.21 -2.53
C GLY A 162 -9.69 -5.33 -1.60
N GLY A 163 -8.51 -5.74 -2.10
CA GLY A 163 -7.28 -5.72 -1.32
C GLY A 163 -6.88 -4.31 -0.89
N ALA A 164 -7.00 -3.32 -1.79
CA ALA A 164 -6.73 -1.92 -1.49
C ALA A 164 -7.70 -1.37 -0.44
N GLY A 165 -9.01 -1.58 -0.63
CA GLY A 165 -10.04 -1.17 0.34
C GLY A 165 -9.84 -1.81 1.71
N ALA A 166 -9.56 -3.13 1.74
CA ALA A 166 -9.29 -3.86 2.98
C ALA A 166 -8.01 -3.37 3.68
N ALA A 167 -6.94 -3.07 2.92
CA ALA A 167 -5.68 -2.58 3.48
C ALA A 167 -5.86 -1.20 4.14
N VAL A 168 -6.57 -0.27 3.49
CA VAL A 168 -6.86 1.05 4.07
C VAL A 168 -7.77 0.91 5.28
N ALA A 169 -8.86 0.15 5.17
CA ALA A 169 -9.81 -0.03 6.28
C ALA A 169 -9.20 -0.70 7.50
N ALA A 170 -8.16 -1.52 7.32
CA ALA A 170 -7.45 -2.19 8.40
C ALA A 170 -6.26 -1.39 8.95
N GLY A 171 -5.96 -0.19 8.42
CA GLY A 171 -4.81 0.61 8.83
C GLY A 171 -3.45 0.05 8.36
N MET A 172 -3.45 -0.81 7.33
CA MET A 172 -2.24 -1.42 6.76
C MET A 172 -1.56 -0.54 5.70
N THR A 173 -2.09 0.61 5.43
CA THR A 173 -1.51 1.62 4.53
C THR A 173 -2.20 2.95 4.72
N THR A 174 -1.49 4.05 4.50
CA THR A 174 -2.09 5.38 4.58
C THR A 174 -2.95 5.67 3.35
N ILE A 175 -2.46 5.32 2.16
CA ILE A 175 -3.19 5.43 0.90
C ILE A 175 -2.99 4.16 0.06
N ALA A 176 -3.94 3.89 -0.81
CA ALA A 176 -3.83 2.82 -1.80
C ALA A 176 -4.41 3.28 -3.14
N ASP A 177 -3.90 2.72 -4.22
CA ASP A 177 -4.51 2.90 -5.53
C ASP A 177 -5.58 1.83 -5.80
N GLY A 178 -6.44 2.14 -6.74
CA GLY A 178 -7.47 1.24 -7.23
C GLY A 178 -7.75 1.48 -8.72
N THR A 179 -8.54 0.60 -9.31
CA THR A 179 -9.02 0.73 -10.69
C THR A 179 -10.52 0.68 -10.71
N ASP A 180 -11.14 1.37 -11.67
CA ASP A 180 -12.58 1.31 -11.88
C ASP A 180 -12.90 1.40 -13.37
N GLY A 181 -13.41 0.28 -13.94
CA GLY A 181 -13.96 0.24 -15.29
C GLY A 181 -15.45 -0.06 -15.30
N GLY A 182 -16.01 -0.49 -14.15
CA GLY A 182 -17.41 -0.88 -14.02
C GLY A 182 -17.88 -0.96 -12.57
N GLY A 183 -17.32 -0.16 -11.68
CA GLY A 183 -17.64 -0.15 -10.24
C GLY A 183 -16.61 -0.84 -9.35
N SER A 184 -15.39 -1.05 -9.86
CA SER A 184 -14.33 -1.72 -9.09
C SER A 184 -13.80 -0.85 -7.96
#